data_06c6cfbb2a568abc18146c045b651e34
#
_entry.id   06c6cfbb2a568abc18146c045b651e34
#
_cell.length_a   1.000
_cell.length_b   1.000
_cell.length_c   1.000
_cell.angle_alpha   90.00
_cell.angle_beta   90.00
_cell.angle_gamma   90.00
#
_symmetry.space_group_name_H-M   'P 1'
#
loop_
_entity.id
_entity.type
_entity.pdbx_description
1 polymer ?
#
loop_
_entity_poly.entity_id
_entity_poly.type
_entity_poly.pdbx_seq_one_letter_code
_entity_poly.pdbx_strand_id
1 'polypeptide(L)'
;MNTKYYDVIVAGAGPAGICAAVAAARQGARVALIERYGVIGGNLTAGYVGPILGSVSKNTMRDEVCAILGVKDNDWIGEHGNAHDFEEAKLTLAEFVAREKNVDVFLQCCVSDVIRDGKVVKGIKCASNEGTLCFEAAVTIDCTGDAIVSFLAGAKIEKGRADGLMQPVTLEYTIDGVDESKGIICIGDVDNVQLNGECFLDWCKKKADEGKLPRMLAAVRLHPSVRPGCRQVNTTQVNRVDITSV
;
A
#
# COMPACT_ATOMS: atom_id res chain seq x y z
N MET A 1 3.90 10.10 30.75
CA MET A 1 3.55 9.75 29.36
C MET A 1 2.29 10.54 29.00
N ASN A 2 2.26 11.17 27.83
CA ASN A 2 1.08 11.94 27.40
C ASN A 2 0.10 10.97 26.73
N THR A 3 -1.00 10.65 27.40
CA THR A 3 -2.03 9.74 26.86
C THR A 3 -3.12 10.55 26.18
N LYS A 4 -3.47 10.19 24.97
CA LYS A 4 -4.55 10.77 24.17
C LYS A 4 -5.72 9.79 24.10
N TYR A 5 -6.94 10.29 24.22
CA TYR A 5 -8.16 9.47 24.29
C TYR A 5 -9.02 9.70 23.06
N TYR A 6 -9.53 8.63 22.47
CA TYR A 6 -10.37 8.61 21.29
C TYR A 6 -11.48 7.57 21.43
N ASP A 7 -12.47 7.60 20.55
CA ASP A 7 -13.45 6.51 20.46
C ASP A 7 -12.87 5.33 19.67
N VAL A 8 -12.13 5.66 18.60
CA VAL A 8 -11.50 4.69 17.70
C VAL A 8 -10.04 5.06 17.44
N ILE A 9 -9.16 4.09 17.51
CA ILE A 9 -7.80 4.17 16.99
C ILE A 9 -7.74 3.35 15.71
N VAL A 10 -7.19 3.93 14.65
CA VAL A 10 -6.85 3.22 13.41
C VAL A 10 -5.34 3.24 13.24
N ALA A 11 -4.71 2.08 13.34
CA ALA A 11 -3.28 1.90 13.21
C ALA A 11 -2.92 1.53 11.76
N GLY A 12 -2.15 2.39 11.10
CA GLY A 12 -1.81 2.33 9.68
C GLY A 12 -2.77 3.16 8.83
N ALA A 13 -2.24 4.16 8.12
CA ALA A 13 -3.00 5.02 7.21
C ALA A 13 -2.82 4.63 5.74
N GLY A 14 -2.71 3.34 5.46
CA GLY A 14 -2.84 2.79 4.11
C GLY A 14 -4.30 2.85 3.60
N PRO A 15 -4.60 2.27 2.44
CA PRO A 15 -5.95 2.30 1.85
C PRO A 15 -7.04 1.86 2.83
N ALA A 16 -6.80 0.74 3.55
CA ALA A 16 -7.74 0.21 4.54
C ALA A 16 -7.94 1.18 5.72
N GLY A 17 -6.85 1.75 6.24
CA GLY A 17 -6.91 2.66 7.39
C GLY A 17 -7.58 3.98 7.08
N ILE A 18 -7.33 4.56 5.91
CA ILE A 18 -8.03 5.77 5.45
C ILE A 18 -9.54 5.50 5.39
N CYS A 19 -9.94 4.40 4.74
CA CYS A 19 -11.35 4.03 4.64
C CYS A 19 -11.97 3.78 6.02
N ALA A 20 -11.28 3.08 6.91
CA ALA A 20 -11.76 2.80 8.27
C ALA A 20 -11.93 4.09 9.09
N ALA A 21 -10.94 5.00 9.04
CA ALA A 21 -10.97 6.25 9.77
C ALA A 21 -12.12 7.16 9.31
N VAL A 22 -12.25 7.35 7.99
CA VAL A 22 -13.32 8.16 7.41
C VAL A 22 -14.70 7.55 7.71
N ALA A 23 -14.84 6.23 7.58
CA ALA A 23 -16.11 5.56 7.88
C ALA A 23 -16.50 5.70 9.36
N ALA A 24 -15.56 5.53 10.29
CA ALA A 24 -15.80 5.70 11.71
C ALA A 24 -16.18 7.17 12.05
N ALA A 25 -15.45 8.12 11.48
CA ALA A 25 -15.69 9.54 11.67
C ALA A 25 -17.09 9.96 11.19
N ARG A 26 -17.55 9.45 10.06
CA ARG A 26 -18.90 9.69 9.54
C ARG A 26 -20.01 9.09 10.39
N GLN A 27 -19.68 8.15 11.27
CA GLN A 27 -20.60 7.66 12.32
C GLN A 27 -20.52 8.47 13.62
N GLY A 28 -19.77 9.58 13.62
CA GLY A 28 -19.64 10.47 14.75
C GLY A 28 -18.52 10.13 15.74
N ALA A 29 -17.73 9.09 15.48
CA ALA A 29 -16.60 8.73 16.34
C ALA A 29 -15.47 9.75 16.22
N ARG A 30 -14.82 10.05 17.35
CA ARG A 30 -13.53 10.74 17.37
C ARG A 30 -12.42 9.74 17.12
N VAL A 31 -11.64 9.94 16.04
CA VAL A 31 -10.70 8.95 15.50
C VAL A 31 -9.26 9.45 15.57
N ALA A 32 -8.34 8.61 16.08
CA ALA A 32 -6.91 8.78 15.88
C ALA A 32 -6.47 7.89 14.72
N LEU A 33 -5.98 8.48 13.63
CA LEU A 33 -5.35 7.79 12.51
C LEU A 33 -3.84 7.87 12.64
N ILE A 34 -3.19 6.71 12.83
CA ILE A 34 -1.76 6.60 13.14
C ILE A 34 -1.00 6.07 11.94
N GLU A 35 0.08 6.74 11.53
CA GLU A 35 0.90 6.35 10.40
C GLU A 35 2.41 6.45 10.71
N ARG A 36 3.16 5.41 10.33
CA ARG A 36 4.62 5.36 10.52
C ARG A 36 5.40 6.27 9.58
N TYR A 37 4.85 6.53 8.40
CA TYR A 37 5.46 7.40 7.40
C TYR A 37 5.06 8.86 7.57
N GLY A 38 5.72 9.75 6.85
CA GLY A 38 5.38 11.17 6.79
C GLY A 38 4.23 11.50 5.84
N VAL A 39 3.61 10.49 5.22
CA VAL A 39 2.49 10.62 4.30
C VAL A 39 1.51 9.47 4.52
N ILE A 40 0.23 9.72 4.30
CA ILE A 40 -0.80 8.68 4.30
C ILE A 40 -0.94 8.07 2.89
N GLY A 41 -1.68 6.97 2.77
CA GLY A 41 -1.96 6.29 1.50
C GLY A 41 -1.27 4.93 1.38
N GLY A 42 -0.21 4.66 2.15
CA GLY A 42 0.50 3.38 2.12
C GLY A 42 0.96 3.02 0.71
N ASN A 43 0.47 1.89 0.18
CA ASN A 43 0.82 1.44 -1.17
C ASN A 43 0.39 2.43 -2.28
N LEU A 44 -0.68 3.20 -2.08
CA LEU A 44 -1.12 4.20 -3.07
C LEU A 44 -0.20 5.42 -3.17
N THR A 45 0.72 5.60 -2.23
CA THR A 45 1.63 6.75 -2.16
C THR A 45 3.06 6.31 -1.95
N ALA A 46 3.46 5.99 -0.71
CA ALA A 46 4.84 5.60 -0.36
C ALA A 46 5.27 4.27 -0.99
N GLY A 47 4.34 3.36 -1.25
CA GLY A 47 4.63 2.05 -1.86
C GLY A 47 4.67 2.05 -3.39
N TYR A 48 4.30 3.14 -4.05
CA TYR A 48 4.33 3.29 -5.52
C TYR A 48 3.52 2.21 -6.27
N VAL A 49 2.44 1.69 -5.69
CA VAL A 49 1.55 0.73 -6.35
C VAL A 49 0.46 1.50 -7.09
N GLY A 50 0.62 1.65 -8.41
CA GLY A 50 -0.30 2.41 -9.26
C GLY A 50 -1.68 1.78 -9.41
N PRO A 51 -1.78 0.50 -9.79
CA PRO A 51 -3.07 -0.12 -10.04
C PRO A 51 -3.88 -0.38 -8.77
N ILE A 52 -5.13 0.09 -8.74
CA ILE A 52 -6.10 -0.29 -7.71
C ILE A 52 -6.92 -1.47 -8.22
N LEU A 53 -6.63 -2.65 -7.69
CA LEU A 53 -7.16 -3.92 -8.17
C LEU A 53 -8.39 -4.40 -7.40
N GLY A 54 -9.08 -5.35 -8.00
CA GLY A 54 -10.24 -6.01 -7.45
C GLY A 54 -11.54 -5.26 -7.69
N SER A 55 -12.64 -6.03 -7.69
CA SER A 55 -14.00 -5.52 -7.77
C SER A 55 -14.69 -5.70 -6.43
N VAL A 56 -15.48 -4.73 -6.04
CA VAL A 56 -16.33 -4.78 -4.85
C VAL A 56 -17.75 -4.34 -5.24
N SER A 57 -18.68 -4.41 -4.31
CA SER A 57 -20.01 -3.85 -4.49
C SER A 57 -19.91 -2.35 -4.80
N LYS A 58 -20.86 -1.82 -5.55
CA LYS A 58 -20.94 -0.38 -5.85
C LYS A 58 -21.25 0.44 -4.59
N ASN A 59 -20.91 1.71 -4.65
CA ASN A 59 -21.11 2.70 -3.57
C ASN A 59 -20.36 2.36 -2.29
N THR A 60 -19.12 1.92 -2.43
CA THR A 60 -18.22 1.62 -1.31
C THR A 60 -17.20 2.75 -1.13
N MET A 61 -16.49 2.72 -0.01
CA MET A 61 -15.36 3.62 0.23
C MET A 61 -14.27 3.50 -0.85
N ARG A 62 -14.10 2.30 -1.44
CA ARG A 62 -13.19 2.11 -2.57
C ARG A 62 -13.59 2.99 -3.75
N ASP A 63 -14.87 3.07 -4.07
CA ASP A 63 -15.35 3.87 -5.20
C ASP A 63 -15.09 5.35 -4.96
N GLU A 64 -15.26 5.83 -3.71
CA GLU A 64 -14.91 7.20 -3.36
C GLU A 64 -13.40 7.46 -3.52
N VAL A 65 -12.56 6.56 -3.02
CA VAL A 65 -11.10 6.67 -3.17
C VAL A 65 -10.68 6.62 -4.63
N CYS A 66 -11.22 5.70 -5.43
CA CYS A 66 -10.96 5.65 -6.87
C CYS A 66 -11.38 6.95 -7.57
N ALA A 67 -12.56 7.47 -7.23
CA ALA A 67 -13.07 8.69 -7.84
C ALA A 67 -12.17 9.92 -7.56
N ILE A 68 -11.73 10.10 -6.31
CA ILE A 68 -10.85 11.23 -5.96
C ILE A 68 -9.45 11.11 -6.54
N LEU A 69 -8.97 9.88 -6.78
CA LEU A 69 -7.68 9.62 -7.42
C LEU A 69 -7.76 9.62 -8.95
N GLY A 70 -8.95 9.85 -9.54
CA GLY A 70 -9.15 9.84 -10.98
C GLY A 70 -9.03 8.46 -11.63
N VAL A 71 -9.07 7.39 -10.82
CA VAL A 71 -8.99 6.01 -11.30
C VAL A 71 -10.29 5.62 -11.97
N LYS A 72 -10.21 5.22 -13.24
CA LYS A 72 -11.36 4.74 -14.01
C LYS A 72 -11.58 3.25 -13.73
N ASP A 73 -12.85 2.84 -13.66
CA ASP A 73 -13.20 1.46 -13.39
C ASP A 73 -12.62 0.47 -14.39
N ASN A 74 -11.99 -0.59 -13.84
CA ASN A 74 -11.72 -1.89 -14.45
C ASN A 74 -11.01 -1.95 -15.81
N ASP A 75 -10.42 -0.88 -16.29
CA ASP A 75 -9.63 -0.92 -17.51
C ASP A 75 -8.16 -1.26 -17.23
N TRP A 76 -7.89 -2.55 -17.06
CA TRP A 76 -6.53 -3.06 -16.84
C TRP A 76 -5.59 -2.78 -18.01
N ILE A 77 -6.13 -2.51 -19.20
CA ILE A 77 -5.43 -2.52 -20.47
C ILE A 77 -5.57 -1.16 -21.20
N GLY A 78 -6.29 -0.20 -20.63
CA GLY A 78 -6.39 1.14 -21.17
C GLY A 78 -5.05 1.88 -21.16
N GLU A 79 -4.98 2.97 -21.88
CA GLU A 79 -3.77 3.79 -22.10
C GLU A 79 -3.03 4.15 -20.79
N HIS A 80 -3.77 4.24 -19.69
CA HIS A 80 -3.23 4.49 -18.34
C HIS A 80 -3.60 3.42 -17.31
N GLY A 81 -4.40 2.42 -17.68
CA GLY A 81 -4.91 1.39 -16.78
C GLY A 81 -5.64 1.99 -15.57
N ASN A 82 -5.56 1.31 -14.41
CA ASN A 82 -6.09 1.80 -13.13
C ASN A 82 -5.08 2.68 -12.38
N ALA A 83 -4.08 3.22 -13.07
CA ALA A 83 -3.02 3.98 -12.46
C ALA A 83 -3.49 5.34 -11.97
N HIS A 84 -2.86 5.83 -10.93
CA HIS A 84 -3.02 7.18 -10.41
C HIS A 84 -1.65 7.86 -10.24
N ASP A 85 -1.61 9.16 -10.07
CA ASP A 85 -0.39 9.87 -9.76
C ASP A 85 -0.08 9.76 -8.26
N PHE A 86 1.07 9.19 -7.94
CA PHE A 86 1.48 8.96 -6.53
C PHE A 86 1.73 10.25 -5.77
N GLU A 87 2.23 11.28 -6.44
CA GLU A 87 2.52 12.56 -5.80
C GLU A 87 1.23 13.36 -5.55
N GLU A 88 0.33 13.40 -6.53
CA GLU A 88 -0.99 13.99 -6.34
C GLU A 88 -1.82 13.23 -5.31
N ALA A 89 -1.70 11.90 -5.27
CA ALA A 89 -2.40 11.06 -4.30
C ALA A 89 -2.05 11.42 -2.85
N LYS A 90 -0.81 11.83 -2.56
CA LYS A 90 -0.42 12.26 -1.20
C LYS A 90 -1.27 13.42 -0.71
N LEU A 91 -1.47 14.43 -1.54
CA LEU A 91 -2.29 15.59 -1.21
C LEU A 91 -3.78 15.23 -1.22
N THR A 92 -4.24 14.58 -2.27
CA THR A 92 -5.66 14.23 -2.46
C THR A 92 -6.20 13.37 -1.31
N LEU A 93 -5.43 12.36 -0.87
CA LEU A 93 -5.82 11.51 0.26
C LEU A 93 -5.76 12.27 1.58
N ALA A 94 -4.78 13.15 1.78
CA ALA A 94 -4.71 14.01 2.96
C ALA A 94 -5.91 14.95 3.05
N GLU A 95 -6.29 15.59 1.94
CA GLU A 95 -7.49 16.43 1.86
C GLU A 95 -8.78 15.64 2.08
N PHE A 96 -8.84 14.41 1.56
CA PHE A 96 -9.99 13.53 1.75
C PHE A 96 -10.22 13.23 3.24
N VAL A 97 -9.17 12.88 3.98
CA VAL A 97 -9.24 12.63 5.42
C VAL A 97 -9.52 13.94 6.19
N ALA A 98 -8.92 15.06 5.79
CA ALA A 98 -9.07 16.35 6.47
C ALA A 98 -10.49 16.95 6.38
N ARG A 99 -11.34 16.44 5.48
CA ARG A 99 -12.79 16.82 5.44
C ARG A 99 -13.53 16.34 6.68
N GLU A 100 -13.08 15.25 7.28
CA GLU A 100 -13.65 14.68 8.50
C GLU A 100 -13.01 15.36 9.74
N LYS A 101 -13.72 16.33 10.33
CA LYS A 101 -13.19 17.20 11.42
C LYS A 101 -12.90 16.47 12.73
N ASN A 102 -13.40 15.26 12.87
CA ASN A 102 -13.21 14.40 14.03
C ASN A 102 -12.15 13.31 13.83
N VAL A 103 -11.32 13.43 12.76
CA VAL A 103 -10.12 12.61 12.57
C VAL A 103 -8.87 13.43 12.87
N ASP A 104 -8.11 13.00 13.86
CA ASP A 104 -6.77 13.50 14.14
C ASP A 104 -5.74 12.55 13.51
N VAL A 105 -4.87 13.06 12.64
CA VAL A 105 -3.82 12.28 11.95
C VAL A 105 -2.48 12.47 12.65
N PHE A 106 -1.82 11.35 12.95
CA PHE A 106 -0.50 11.30 13.57
C PHE A 106 0.49 10.61 12.62
N LEU A 107 1.34 11.39 11.97
CA LEU A 107 2.38 10.92 11.08
C LEU A 107 3.68 10.66 11.84
N GLN A 108 4.59 9.86 11.25
CA GLN A 108 5.86 9.47 11.86
C GLN A 108 5.68 8.85 13.25
N CYS A 109 4.59 8.13 13.44
CA CYS A 109 4.23 7.42 14.66
C CYS A 109 4.20 5.92 14.40
N CYS A 110 5.23 5.20 14.85
CA CYS A 110 5.34 3.77 14.66
C CYS A 110 4.77 3.03 15.88
N VAL A 111 3.80 2.15 15.66
CA VAL A 111 3.27 1.29 16.73
C VAL A 111 4.40 0.44 17.30
N SER A 112 4.64 0.54 18.60
CA SER A 112 5.72 -0.16 19.32
C SER A 112 5.21 -1.15 20.37
N ASP A 113 3.98 -0.95 20.87
CA ASP A 113 3.39 -1.81 21.89
C ASP A 113 1.86 -1.61 21.94
N VAL A 114 1.16 -2.49 22.65
CA VAL A 114 -0.27 -2.36 22.95
C VAL A 114 -0.51 -2.13 24.42
N ILE A 115 -1.53 -1.34 24.75
CA ILE A 115 -2.03 -1.15 26.11
C ILE A 115 -3.14 -2.17 26.33
N ARG A 116 -2.99 -3.05 27.33
CA ARG A 116 -3.94 -4.13 27.60
C ARG A 116 -4.40 -4.16 29.05
N ASP A 117 -5.62 -4.62 29.23
CA ASP A 117 -6.16 -5.08 30.51
C ASP A 117 -6.61 -6.54 30.33
N GLY A 118 -5.78 -7.45 30.81
CA GLY A 118 -5.91 -8.87 30.52
C GLY A 118 -5.88 -9.17 29.00
N LYS A 119 -7.00 -9.64 28.45
CA LYS A 119 -7.16 -9.92 27.02
C LYS A 119 -7.74 -8.76 26.22
N VAL A 120 -8.13 -7.67 26.88
CA VAL A 120 -8.76 -6.53 26.23
C VAL A 120 -7.69 -5.52 25.83
N VAL A 121 -7.61 -5.21 24.54
CA VAL A 121 -6.80 -4.09 24.03
C VAL A 121 -7.50 -2.79 24.39
N LYS A 122 -6.82 -1.92 25.12
CA LYS A 122 -7.28 -0.58 25.53
C LYS A 122 -6.69 0.52 24.66
N GLY A 123 -5.64 0.21 23.90
CA GLY A 123 -4.96 1.19 23.08
C GLY A 123 -3.60 0.72 22.60
N ILE A 124 -2.81 1.67 22.13
CA ILE A 124 -1.46 1.44 21.56
C ILE A 124 -0.45 2.43 22.11
N LYS A 125 0.82 2.03 22.08
CA LYS A 125 1.96 2.93 22.28
C LYS A 125 2.68 3.08 20.94
N CYS A 126 3.10 4.30 20.63
CA CYS A 126 3.83 4.63 19.40
C CYS A 126 5.15 5.30 19.74
N ALA A 127 6.19 4.90 19.04
CA ALA A 127 7.44 5.65 19.00
C ALA A 127 7.29 6.81 17.99
N SER A 128 7.68 8.00 18.39
CA SER A 128 7.67 9.22 17.57
C SER A 128 8.89 10.07 17.85
N ASN A 129 9.09 11.13 17.07
CA ASN A 129 10.16 12.11 17.32
C ASN A 129 10.00 12.87 18.65
N GLU A 130 8.79 12.90 19.21
CA GLU A 130 8.51 13.49 20.53
C GLU A 130 8.66 12.48 21.69
N GLY A 131 9.14 11.26 21.39
CA GLY A 131 9.21 10.16 22.33
C GLY A 131 8.01 9.21 22.21
N THR A 132 7.67 8.55 23.33
CA THR A 132 6.55 7.60 23.35
C THR A 132 5.23 8.32 23.55
N LEU A 133 4.35 8.18 22.57
CA LEU A 133 2.94 8.60 22.64
C LEU A 133 2.06 7.39 23.00
N CYS A 134 1.06 7.60 23.85
CA CYS A 134 0.06 6.62 24.21
C CYS A 134 -1.31 7.06 23.68
N PHE A 135 -2.02 6.12 23.08
CA PHE A 135 -3.39 6.33 22.59
C PHE A 135 -4.30 5.29 23.21
N GLU A 136 -5.40 5.70 23.80
CA GLU A 136 -6.42 4.82 24.36
C GLU A 136 -7.76 5.05 23.69
N ALA A 137 -8.50 3.96 23.41
CA ALA A 137 -9.81 3.99 22.80
C ALA A 137 -10.64 2.76 23.15
N ALA A 138 -11.95 2.86 22.96
CA ALA A 138 -12.85 1.73 23.08
C ALA A 138 -12.60 0.67 21.98
N VAL A 139 -12.22 1.11 20.77
CA VAL A 139 -11.96 0.24 19.62
C VAL A 139 -10.60 0.58 19.02
N THR A 140 -9.81 -0.45 18.70
CA THR A 140 -8.57 -0.32 17.94
C THR A 140 -8.69 -1.18 16.68
N ILE A 141 -8.48 -0.56 15.52
CA ILE A 141 -8.52 -1.21 14.20
C ILE A 141 -7.08 -1.34 13.68
N ASP A 142 -6.65 -2.57 13.42
CA ASP A 142 -5.34 -2.86 12.87
C ASP A 142 -5.37 -2.81 11.33
N CYS A 143 -4.83 -1.75 10.77
CA CYS A 143 -4.65 -1.52 9.33
C CYS A 143 -3.17 -1.40 8.96
N THR A 144 -2.27 -1.97 9.77
CA THR A 144 -0.82 -1.83 9.59
C THR A 144 -0.26 -2.58 8.38
N GLY A 145 -1.06 -3.41 7.73
CA GLY A 145 -0.64 -4.26 6.62
C GLY A 145 0.09 -5.54 7.07
N ASP A 146 0.85 -5.45 8.15
CA ASP A 146 1.62 -6.56 8.74
C ASP A 146 0.99 -7.11 10.04
N ALA A 147 -0.24 -6.69 10.36
CA ALA A 147 -0.97 -7.07 11.58
C ALA A 147 -0.19 -6.81 12.89
N ILE A 148 0.54 -5.70 12.95
CA ILE A 148 1.44 -5.37 14.07
C ILE A 148 0.70 -5.26 15.40
N VAL A 149 -0.44 -4.56 15.42
CA VAL A 149 -1.25 -4.42 16.65
C VAL A 149 -1.77 -5.78 17.10
N SER A 150 -2.29 -6.56 16.18
CA SER A 150 -2.82 -7.91 16.42
C SER A 150 -1.74 -8.84 16.94
N PHE A 151 -0.54 -8.79 16.35
CA PHE A 151 0.63 -9.56 16.80
C PHE A 151 1.04 -9.18 18.22
N LEU A 152 1.21 -7.89 18.49
CA LEU A 152 1.58 -7.39 19.82
C LEU A 152 0.48 -7.67 20.87
N ALA A 153 -0.78 -7.72 20.45
CA ALA A 153 -1.89 -8.12 21.29
C ALA A 153 -1.92 -9.62 21.61
N GLY A 154 -1.08 -10.44 20.95
CA GLY A 154 -1.02 -11.88 21.14
C GLY A 154 -2.11 -12.65 20.40
N ALA A 155 -2.68 -12.06 19.34
CA ALA A 155 -3.59 -12.76 18.46
C ALA A 155 -2.85 -13.85 17.66
N LYS A 156 -3.56 -14.91 17.28
CA LYS A 156 -3.00 -15.92 16.38
C LYS A 156 -2.83 -15.32 14.99
N ILE A 157 -1.61 -15.30 14.50
CA ILE A 157 -1.24 -14.79 13.20
C ILE A 157 -0.83 -15.94 12.29
N GLU A 158 -1.27 -15.91 11.05
CA GLU A 158 -0.76 -16.76 9.99
C GLU A 158 0.25 -15.97 9.15
N LYS A 159 1.41 -16.58 8.88
CA LYS A 159 2.50 -15.97 8.15
C LYS A 159 2.87 -16.81 6.94
N GLY A 160 2.78 -16.21 5.75
CA GLY A 160 3.20 -16.86 4.53
C GLY A 160 2.35 -18.05 4.11
N ARG A 161 2.93 -18.89 3.28
CA ARG A 161 2.32 -20.14 2.79
C ARG A 161 2.62 -21.30 3.75
N ALA A 162 2.10 -22.50 3.42
CA ALA A 162 2.37 -23.71 4.20
C ALA A 162 3.86 -24.07 4.27
N ASP A 163 4.68 -23.64 3.32
CA ASP A 163 6.14 -23.78 3.32
C ASP A 163 6.87 -22.66 4.07
N GLY A 164 6.14 -21.74 4.70
CA GLY A 164 6.68 -20.59 5.45
C GLY A 164 7.17 -19.43 4.60
N LEU A 165 7.13 -19.56 3.26
CA LEU A 165 7.56 -18.48 2.37
C LEU A 165 6.50 -17.40 2.25
N MET A 166 6.94 -16.16 2.21
CA MET A 166 6.10 -14.98 2.05
C MET A 166 5.98 -14.55 0.58
N GLN A 167 5.15 -13.57 0.33
CA GLN A 167 5.10 -12.89 -0.95
C GLN A 167 6.47 -12.33 -1.33
N PRO A 168 6.84 -12.35 -2.62
CA PRO A 168 8.05 -11.68 -3.08
C PRO A 168 8.05 -10.22 -2.65
N VAL A 169 9.21 -9.73 -2.23
CA VAL A 169 9.41 -8.31 -2.00
C VAL A 169 9.94 -7.66 -3.27
N THR A 170 9.59 -6.41 -3.49
CA THR A 170 10.03 -5.63 -4.63
C THR A 170 10.28 -4.18 -4.21
N LEU A 171 11.18 -3.52 -4.92
CA LEU A 171 11.29 -2.08 -4.92
C LEU A 171 10.56 -1.55 -6.15
N GLU A 172 9.55 -0.73 -5.95
CA GLU A 172 8.86 -0.05 -7.05
C GLU A 172 9.42 1.35 -7.25
N TYR A 173 9.54 1.77 -8.50
CA TYR A 173 10.05 3.07 -8.88
C TYR A 173 9.49 3.50 -10.24
N THR A 174 9.63 4.77 -10.55
CA THR A 174 9.23 5.34 -11.85
C THR A 174 10.46 5.65 -12.68
N ILE A 175 10.39 5.36 -13.97
CA ILE A 175 11.33 5.85 -14.98
C ILE A 175 10.63 6.89 -15.83
N ASP A 176 11.37 7.89 -16.28
CA ASP A 176 10.91 8.92 -17.21
C ASP A 176 11.74 8.93 -18.51
N GLY A 177 11.38 9.79 -19.44
CA GLY A 177 12.06 9.88 -20.74
C GLY A 177 11.77 8.70 -21.65
N VAL A 178 10.70 7.95 -21.41
CA VAL A 178 10.26 6.83 -22.24
C VAL A 178 9.67 7.38 -23.54
N ASP A 179 10.22 6.94 -24.68
CA ASP A 179 9.63 7.20 -26.00
C ASP A 179 8.36 6.35 -26.15
N GLU A 180 7.20 6.97 -26.03
CA GLU A 180 5.90 6.29 -26.06
C GLU A 180 5.65 5.53 -27.37
N SER A 181 6.28 5.96 -28.48
CA SER A 181 6.19 5.26 -29.76
C SER A 181 6.93 3.93 -29.79
N LYS A 182 7.84 3.69 -28.85
CA LYS A 182 8.70 2.51 -28.73
C LYS A 182 8.56 1.81 -27.37
N GLY A 183 8.00 2.52 -26.39
CA GLY A 183 7.84 1.99 -25.04
C GLY A 183 6.83 0.86 -24.99
N ILE A 184 7.20 -0.22 -24.32
CA ILE A 184 6.28 -1.32 -24.06
C ILE A 184 5.57 -1.13 -22.72
N ILE A 185 4.38 -1.73 -22.61
CA ILE A 185 3.66 -1.92 -21.35
C ILE A 185 3.58 -3.43 -21.13
N CYS A 186 4.01 -3.88 -19.95
CA CYS A 186 3.95 -5.28 -19.55
C CYS A 186 3.50 -5.33 -18.09
N ILE A 187 2.31 -5.89 -17.84
CA ILE A 187 1.71 -5.96 -16.51
C ILE A 187 2.08 -7.28 -15.82
N GLY A 188 2.35 -8.33 -16.56
CA GLY A 188 2.75 -9.62 -15.98
C GLY A 188 2.81 -10.77 -16.96
N ASP A 189 2.75 -11.97 -16.40
CA ASP A 189 2.97 -13.22 -17.13
C ASP A 189 1.83 -13.57 -18.11
N VAL A 190 0.69 -12.90 -17.99
CA VAL A 190 -0.48 -13.14 -18.86
C VAL A 190 -0.48 -12.23 -20.09
N ASP A 191 0.44 -11.27 -20.15
CA ASP A 191 0.51 -10.32 -21.26
C ASP A 191 1.28 -10.94 -22.42
N ASN A 192 0.66 -10.97 -23.57
CA ASN A 192 1.33 -11.40 -24.83
C ASN A 192 2.05 -10.22 -25.50
N VAL A 193 2.89 -9.51 -24.74
CA VAL A 193 3.64 -8.37 -25.23
C VAL A 193 4.76 -8.84 -26.13
N GLN A 194 4.89 -8.22 -27.31
CA GLN A 194 5.91 -8.54 -28.31
C GLN A 194 7.02 -7.49 -28.31
N LEU A 195 8.27 -7.94 -28.32
CA LEU A 195 9.45 -7.10 -28.51
C LEU A 195 10.23 -7.63 -29.72
N ASN A 196 10.29 -6.86 -30.81
CA ASN A 196 10.96 -7.25 -32.05
C ASN A 196 10.51 -8.62 -32.63
N GLY A 197 9.22 -8.95 -32.46
CA GLY A 197 8.65 -10.21 -32.96
C GLY A 197 8.86 -11.43 -32.07
N GLU A 198 9.44 -11.26 -30.89
CA GLU A 198 9.58 -12.28 -29.83
C GLU A 198 8.71 -11.93 -28.64
N CYS A 199 8.13 -12.92 -27.96
CA CYS A 199 7.42 -12.70 -26.70
C CYS A 199 8.37 -12.07 -25.68
N PHE A 200 7.98 -10.94 -25.08
CA PHE A 200 8.83 -10.18 -24.18
C PHE A 200 9.25 -10.99 -22.94
N LEU A 201 8.36 -11.82 -22.41
CA LEU A 201 8.71 -12.69 -21.28
C LEU A 201 9.74 -13.74 -21.65
N ASP A 202 9.63 -14.32 -22.84
CA ASP A 202 10.61 -15.31 -23.31
C ASP A 202 11.96 -14.66 -23.61
N TRP A 203 11.93 -13.42 -24.14
CA TRP A 203 13.13 -12.60 -24.27
C TRP A 203 13.79 -12.33 -22.92
N CYS A 204 13.02 -11.98 -21.88
CA CYS A 204 13.53 -11.77 -20.52
C CYS A 204 14.17 -13.04 -19.94
N LYS A 205 13.49 -14.20 -20.07
CA LYS A 205 14.02 -15.49 -19.62
C LYS A 205 15.35 -15.82 -20.31
N LYS A 206 15.40 -15.67 -21.64
CA LYS A 206 16.61 -15.87 -22.43
C LYS A 206 17.75 -14.97 -21.96
N LYS A 207 17.47 -13.69 -21.68
CA LYS A 207 18.48 -12.74 -21.15
C LYS A 207 18.94 -13.09 -19.74
N ALA A 208 18.06 -13.66 -18.93
CA ALA A 208 18.41 -14.17 -17.61
C ALA A 208 19.31 -15.42 -17.71
N ASP A 209 19.04 -16.32 -18.64
CA ASP A 209 19.88 -17.50 -18.90
C ASP A 209 21.24 -17.12 -19.47
N GLU A 210 21.32 -16.06 -20.30
CA GLU A 210 22.58 -15.47 -20.78
C GLU A 210 23.35 -14.70 -19.68
N GLY A 211 22.82 -14.58 -18.46
CA GLY A 211 23.42 -13.80 -17.37
C GLY A 211 23.33 -12.28 -17.54
N LYS A 212 22.53 -11.78 -18.47
CA LYS A 212 22.31 -10.35 -18.74
C LYS A 212 21.21 -9.73 -17.89
N LEU A 213 20.33 -10.56 -17.35
CA LEU A 213 19.34 -10.20 -16.35
C LEU A 213 19.47 -11.14 -15.14
N PRO A 214 19.17 -10.67 -13.93
CA PRO A 214 19.09 -11.56 -12.78
C PRO A 214 18.03 -12.64 -13.01
N ARG A 215 18.32 -13.89 -12.64
CA ARG A 215 17.39 -15.03 -12.83
C ARG A 215 16.06 -14.88 -12.12
N MET A 216 16.00 -14.03 -11.07
CA MET A 216 14.76 -13.74 -10.36
C MET A 216 13.84 -12.77 -11.10
N LEU A 217 14.32 -12.11 -12.15
CA LEU A 217 13.53 -11.22 -13.00
C LEU A 217 12.81 -11.98 -14.12
N ALA A 218 12.13 -13.08 -13.78
CA ALA A 218 11.38 -13.88 -14.76
C ALA A 218 10.24 -13.08 -15.42
N ALA A 219 9.82 -11.97 -14.83
CA ALA A 219 8.83 -11.06 -15.39
C ALA A 219 9.24 -9.60 -15.12
N VAL A 220 9.66 -8.90 -16.16
CA VAL A 220 9.83 -7.45 -16.12
C VAL A 220 8.44 -6.83 -16.23
N ARG A 221 7.99 -6.14 -15.17
CA ARG A 221 6.70 -5.45 -15.16
C ARG A 221 6.93 -3.96 -15.34
N LEU A 222 6.38 -3.43 -16.42
CA LEU A 222 6.42 -2.03 -16.81
C LEU A 222 4.98 -1.54 -16.91
N HIS A 223 4.46 -1.05 -15.81
CA HIS A 223 3.08 -0.56 -15.74
C HIS A 223 2.95 0.80 -16.42
N PRO A 224 1.77 1.11 -17.00
CA PRO A 224 1.50 2.42 -17.50
C PRO A 224 1.55 3.45 -16.37
N SER A 225 1.84 4.70 -16.73
CA SER A 225 1.77 5.84 -15.83
C SER A 225 0.77 6.85 -16.35
N VAL A 226 0.14 7.60 -15.46
CA VAL A 226 -0.69 8.76 -15.84
C VAL A 226 0.16 9.93 -16.34
N ARG A 227 1.47 9.91 -16.09
CA ARG A 227 2.41 10.91 -16.59
C ARG A 227 2.97 10.47 -17.95
N PRO A 228 2.78 11.26 -19.03
CA PRO A 228 3.36 10.95 -20.32
C PRO A 228 4.88 10.76 -20.24
N GLY A 229 5.40 9.81 -21.00
CA GLY A 229 6.83 9.48 -21.00
C GLY A 229 7.32 8.78 -19.75
N CYS A 230 6.44 8.32 -18.87
CA CYS A 230 6.80 7.58 -17.64
C CYS A 230 6.32 6.14 -17.66
N ARG A 231 7.03 5.28 -16.94
CA ARG A 231 6.60 3.90 -16.59
C ARG A 231 6.85 3.66 -15.11
N GLN A 232 5.90 3.00 -14.47
CA GLN A 232 6.12 2.42 -13.16
C GLN A 232 6.77 1.04 -13.34
N VAL A 233 7.83 0.80 -12.61
CA VAL A 233 8.63 -0.41 -12.72
C VAL A 233 8.46 -1.27 -11.48
N ASN A 234 8.01 -2.51 -11.67
CA ASN A 234 7.92 -3.56 -10.64
C ASN A 234 8.68 -4.79 -11.13
N THR A 235 9.99 -4.74 -11.07
CA THR A 235 10.88 -5.78 -11.64
C THR A 235 11.88 -6.35 -10.66
N THR A 236 12.09 -5.71 -9.52
CA THR A 236 13.14 -6.09 -8.56
C THR A 236 12.68 -7.15 -7.56
N GLN A 237 11.80 -8.06 -7.97
CA GLN A 237 11.23 -9.08 -7.09
C GLN A 237 12.28 -10.03 -6.54
N VAL A 238 12.38 -10.11 -5.23
CA VAL A 238 13.17 -11.11 -4.52
C VAL A 238 12.22 -12.19 -4.00
N ASN A 239 12.36 -13.38 -4.56
CA ASN A 239 11.51 -14.53 -4.24
C ASN A 239 12.15 -15.40 -3.14
N ARG A 240 11.33 -16.19 -2.47
CA ARG A 240 11.75 -17.17 -1.47
C ARG A 240 12.52 -16.56 -0.30
N VAL A 241 12.05 -15.43 0.18
CA VAL A 241 12.60 -14.74 1.35
C VAL A 241 11.64 -14.78 2.52
N ASP A 242 12.18 -14.85 3.71
CA ASP A 242 11.50 -14.50 4.96
C ASP A 242 11.87 -13.05 5.29
N ILE A 243 10.94 -12.13 5.04
CA ILE A 243 11.15 -10.70 5.28
C ILE A 243 11.01 -10.31 6.75
N THR A 244 10.74 -11.24 7.62
CA THR A 244 10.62 -11.00 9.06
C THR A 244 11.91 -11.31 9.81
N SER A 245 12.88 -11.94 9.15
CA SER A 245 14.24 -12.15 9.67
C SER A 245 15.18 -11.09 9.13
N VAL A 246 15.82 -10.36 10.02
CA VAL A 246 16.90 -9.42 9.70
C VAL A 246 18.24 -10.12 9.89
#